data_7d07a3305ec3ba4bdf6747eb23fb3c3a
#
_entry.id   7d07a3305ec3ba4bdf6747eb23fb3c3a
#
_cell.length_a   1.000
_cell.length_b   1.000
_cell.length_c   1.000
_cell.angle_alpha   90.00
_cell.angle_beta   90.00
_cell.angle_gamma   90.00
#
_symmetry.space_group_name_H-M   'P 1'
#
loop_
_entity.id
_entity.type
_entity.pdbx_description
1 polymer ?
#
loop_
_entity_poly.entity_id
_entity_poly.type
_entity_poly.pdbx_seq_one_letter_code
_entity_poly.pdbx_strand_id
1 'polypeptide(L)'
;YSTTKQITNTPQQERDIHFSPDGRSIVYASERNGLWQIYQTSLAKKEEKQFAYATDIKEERLTNSDITSFQPQYSPDGKEVAFLENRTTIRVLNLKSKAVRTVMDGKYEYSYSDGDQWYQWSPDSKWILTNYIGIGGWNNKDVALVNASGNGEIHNLTESGYSDGNAKWVLDGKAMIWESDRAGFRSHGSWGAEADIYIMFFDLDAYDRFRMSKEELALLEDSEKKDKEKSEEKEKADHKKDKKKDSKK
;
A
#
# COMPACT_ATOMS: atom_id res chain seq x y z
N TYR A 1 28.75 -1.72 14.16
CA TYR A 1 28.68 -0.25 14.34
C TYR A 1 27.30 0.21 13.97
N SER A 2 26.47 0.62 14.92
CA SER A 2 25.16 1.18 14.65
C SER A 2 25.17 2.64 15.06
N THR A 3 24.80 3.53 14.16
CA THR A 3 24.38 4.87 14.51
C THR A 3 22.92 4.79 14.91
N THR A 4 22.62 5.08 16.16
CA THR A 4 21.27 5.14 16.69
C THR A 4 20.93 6.59 16.97
N LYS A 5 19.75 7.03 16.51
CA LYS A 5 19.21 8.35 16.83
C LYS A 5 17.79 8.20 17.35
N GLN A 6 17.52 8.80 18.49
CA GLN A 6 16.18 8.94 19.01
C GLN A 6 15.42 10.00 18.20
N ILE A 7 14.25 9.65 17.67
CA ILE A 7 13.41 10.55 16.84
C ILE A 7 12.35 11.23 17.69
N THR A 8 11.74 10.50 18.62
CA THR A 8 10.75 11.02 19.56
C THR A 8 11.32 11.08 20.96
N ASN A 9 10.93 12.07 21.74
CA ASN A 9 11.35 12.21 23.14
C ASN A 9 10.14 12.59 23.99
N THR A 10 9.20 11.68 24.12
CA THR A 10 7.98 11.81 24.91
C THR A 10 7.89 10.67 25.91
N PRO A 11 7.24 10.86 27.09
CA PRO A 11 7.06 9.79 28.05
C PRO A 11 5.95 8.79 27.63
N GLN A 12 5.18 9.09 26.59
CA GLN A 12 4.11 8.26 26.08
C GLN A 12 4.61 7.28 25.02
N GLN A 13 3.75 6.33 24.66
CA GLN A 13 4.04 5.32 23.68
C GLN A 13 3.89 5.84 22.25
N GLU A 14 4.81 5.44 21.37
CA GLU A 14 4.75 5.57 19.93
C GLU A 14 4.82 4.20 19.27
N ARG A 15 4.05 4.00 18.18
CA ARG A 15 3.99 2.74 17.43
C ARG A 15 3.60 2.91 15.98
N ASP A 16 3.55 1.83 15.22
CA ASP A 16 3.05 1.76 13.84
C ASP A 16 3.83 2.70 12.90
N ILE A 17 5.14 2.54 12.85
CA ILE A 17 6.04 3.44 12.10
C ILE A 17 6.03 3.07 10.62
N HIS A 18 5.87 4.07 9.75
CA HIS A 18 5.99 3.90 8.30
C HIS A 18 6.80 5.03 7.66
N PHE A 19 7.76 4.68 6.79
CA PHE A 19 8.57 5.66 6.06
C PHE A 19 7.83 6.20 4.84
N SER A 20 8.07 7.48 4.54
CA SER A 20 7.71 8.03 3.23
C SER A 20 8.52 7.35 2.11
N PRO A 21 8.01 7.29 0.87
CA PRO A 21 8.70 6.64 -0.24
C PRO A 21 10.09 7.19 -0.53
N ASP A 22 10.32 8.47 -0.25
CA ASP A 22 11.61 9.13 -0.41
C ASP A 22 12.55 8.97 0.81
N GLY A 23 12.08 8.31 1.87
CA GLY A 23 12.82 8.09 3.12
C GLY A 23 13.07 9.35 3.97
N ARG A 24 12.47 10.49 3.62
CA ARG A 24 12.72 11.78 4.29
C ARG A 24 11.76 12.09 5.42
N SER A 25 10.68 11.32 5.54
CA SER A 25 9.68 11.46 6.59
C SER A 25 9.28 10.09 7.13
N ILE A 26 8.80 10.08 8.36
CA ILE A 26 8.14 8.94 8.98
C ILE A 26 6.78 9.39 9.50
N VAL A 27 5.79 8.51 9.45
CA VAL A 27 4.53 8.66 10.18
C VAL A 27 4.43 7.57 11.24
N TYR A 28 3.77 7.88 12.33
CA TYR A 28 3.58 6.96 13.46
C TYR A 28 2.37 7.39 14.28
N ALA A 29 1.83 6.47 15.07
CA ALA A 29 0.80 6.76 16.06
C ALA A 29 1.43 7.08 17.42
N SER A 30 0.93 8.10 18.11
CA SER A 30 1.34 8.47 19.47
C SER A 30 0.14 8.86 20.33
N GLU A 31 0.15 8.45 21.60
CA GLU A 31 -0.90 8.76 22.58
C GLU A 31 -0.60 10.00 23.44
N ARG A 32 0.40 10.79 23.07
CA ARG A 32 0.94 11.91 23.88
C ARG A 32 -0.07 12.98 24.30
N ASN A 33 -1.23 13.02 23.69
CA ASN A 33 -2.31 13.94 24.04
C ASN A 33 -3.56 13.22 24.61
N GLY A 34 -3.38 12.04 25.19
CA GLY A 34 -4.44 11.25 25.81
C GLY A 34 -5.22 10.34 24.87
N LEU A 35 -5.09 10.54 23.54
CA LEU A 35 -5.66 9.69 22.50
C LEU A 35 -4.60 9.41 21.45
N TRP A 36 -4.65 8.22 20.87
CA TRP A 36 -3.82 7.86 19.72
C TRP A 36 -4.12 8.75 18.52
N GLN A 37 -3.11 9.44 18.03
CA GLN A 37 -3.19 10.31 16.86
C GLN A 37 -1.99 10.09 15.96
N ILE A 38 -2.11 10.47 14.71
CA ILE A 38 -1.03 10.32 13.73
C ILE A 38 -0.14 11.55 13.75
N TYR A 39 1.16 11.30 13.82
CA TYR A 39 2.22 12.30 13.75
C TYR A 39 3.13 12.01 12.56
N GLN A 40 3.76 13.05 12.06
CA GLN A 40 4.79 12.97 11.04
C GLN A 40 6.06 13.65 11.57
N THR A 41 7.20 12.99 11.42
CA THR A 41 8.51 13.62 11.61
C THR A 41 9.27 13.62 10.30
N SER A 42 9.85 14.77 9.92
CA SER A 42 10.53 14.97 8.64
C SER A 42 11.92 15.55 8.86
N LEU A 43 12.85 15.27 7.93
CA LEU A 43 14.13 15.95 7.87
C LEU A 43 13.91 17.44 7.55
N ALA A 44 14.39 18.34 8.41
CA ALA A 44 14.19 19.78 8.27
C ALA A 44 15.05 20.36 7.13
N LYS A 45 16.25 19.84 6.91
CA LYS A 45 17.22 20.34 5.94
C LYS A 45 17.21 19.52 4.66
N LYS A 46 17.20 20.17 3.51
CA LYS A 46 17.16 19.52 2.18
C LYS A 46 18.38 18.66 1.88
N GLU A 47 19.55 19.07 2.33
CA GLU A 47 20.81 18.38 2.14
C GLU A 47 20.94 17.09 2.96
N GLU A 48 20.23 16.98 4.05
CA GLU A 48 20.20 15.78 4.88
C GLU A 48 19.33 14.70 4.23
N LYS A 49 19.86 13.48 4.12
CA LYS A 49 19.18 12.37 3.44
C LYS A 49 18.73 11.26 4.37
N GLN A 50 19.24 11.22 5.60
CA GLN A 50 19.02 10.10 6.53
C GLN A 50 18.81 10.62 7.94
N PHE A 51 17.84 10.07 8.64
CA PHE A 51 17.56 10.41 10.04
C PHE A 51 18.75 10.21 10.97
N ALA A 52 19.55 9.15 10.76
CA ALA A 52 20.70 8.84 11.59
C ALA A 52 21.70 10.01 11.72
N TYR A 53 21.83 10.82 10.68
CA TYR A 53 22.78 11.94 10.62
C TYR A 53 22.10 13.31 10.64
N ALA A 54 20.78 13.35 10.74
CA ALA A 54 20.03 14.61 10.74
C ALA A 54 20.40 15.46 11.96
N THR A 55 20.69 16.72 11.73
CA THR A 55 20.97 17.70 12.80
C THR A 55 19.70 18.38 13.28
N ASP A 56 18.66 18.42 12.44
CA ASP A 56 17.38 19.01 12.74
C ASP A 56 16.23 18.21 12.11
N ILE A 57 15.15 18.04 12.86
CA ILE A 57 13.94 17.35 12.44
C ILE A 57 12.71 18.18 12.80
N LYS A 58 11.70 18.13 11.95
CA LYS A 58 10.42 18.81 12.15
C LYS A 58 9.33 17.79 12.41
N GLU A 59 8.61 17.99 13.49
CA GLU A 59 7.44 17.17 13.82
C GLU A 59 6.14 17.94 13.55
N GLU A 60 5.11 17.24 13.08
CA GLU A 60 3.78 17.75 12.84
C GLU A 60 2.73 16.71 13.26
N ARG A 61 1.69 17.13 13.98
CA ARG A 61 0.51 16.31 14.24
C ARG A 61 -0.41 16.34 13.01
N LEU A 62 -0.71 15.18 12.43
CA LEU A 62 -1.51 15.07 11.21
C LEU A 62 -3.01 14.92 11.48
N THR A 63 -3.39 14.23 12.57
CA THR A 63 -4.79 14.05 12.97
C THR A 63 -5.07 14.76 14.28
N ASN A 64 -6.25 15.35 14.40
CA ASN A 64 -6.69 16.07 15.60
C ASN A 64 -8.20 15.87 15.78
N SER A 65 -8.58 14.64 16.13
CA SER A 65 -9.97 14.27 16.39
C SER A 65 -10.14 13.71 17.80
N ASP A 66 -11.36 13.57 18.25
CA ASP A 66 -11.72 12.91 19.51
C ASP A 66 -11.81 11.39 19.39
N ILE A 67 -11.36 10.85 18.23
CA ILE A 67 -11.35 9.42 17.93
C ILE A 67 -9.90 8.98 17.74
N THR A 68 -9.57 7.79 18.24
CA THR A 68 -8.23 7.20 18.11
C THR A 68 -7.89 6.86 16.66
N SER A 69 -6.64 7.09 16.28
CA SER A 69 -6.08 6.85 14.95
C SER A 69 -4.83 5.98 15.05
N PHE A 70 -4.74 4.93 14.22
CA PHE A 70 -3.70 3.90 14.26
C PHE A 70 -3.15 3.57 12.89
N GLN A 71 -2.03 2.82 12.87
CA GLN A 71 -1.45 2.16 11.71
C GLN A 71 -1.31 3.05 10.47
N PRO A 72 -0.68 4.24 10.56
CA PRO A 72 -0.54 5.10 9.40
C PRO A 72 0.38 4.48 8.33
N GLN A 73 0.02 4.66 7.06
CA GLN A 73 0.84 4.25 5.92
C GLN A 73 0.82 5.32 4.84
N TYR A 74 2.00 5.72 4.35
CA TYR A 74 2.07 6.58 3.16
C TYR A 74 1.54 5.85 1.93
N SER A 75 0.88 6.58 1.05
CA SER A 75 0.68 6.14 -0.33
C SER A 75 2.03 6.01 -1.05
N PRO A 76 2.20 5.09 -2.01
CA PRO A 76 3.44 4.94 -2.77
C PRO A 76 3.91 6.21 -3.50
N ASP A 77 3.01 7.11 -3.87
CA ASP A 77 3.35 8.41 -4.46
C ASP A 77 3.70 9.51 -3.43
N GLY A 78 3.61 9.18 -2.13
CA GLY A 78 3.98 10.06 -1.03
C GLY A 78 3.06 11.25 -0.77
N LYS A 79 1.89 11.31 -1.42
CA LYS A 79 1.00 12.48 -1.29
C LYS A 79 -0.04 12.34 -0.19
N GLU A 80 -0.31 11.12 0.24
CA GLU A 80 -1.38 10.81 1.18
C GLU A 80 -0.90 9.85 2.27
N VAL A 81 -1.64 9.83 3.37
CA VAL A 81 -1.46 8.88 4.48
C VAL A 81 -2.80 8.23 4.76
N ALA A 82 -2.87 6.91 4.60
CA ALA A 82 -3.98 6.11 5.10
C ALA A 82 -3.76 5.81 6.59
N PHE A 83 -4.85 5.64 7.33
CA PHE A 83 -4.81 5.24 8.74
C PHE A 83 -6.15 4.62 9.15
N LEU A 84 -6.16 3.90 10.26
CA LEU A 84 -7.37 3.35 10.86
C LEU A 84 -7.89 4.28 11.94
N GLU A 85 -9.10 4.78 11.76
CA GLU A 85 -9.86 5.48 12.79
C GLU A 85 -10.74 4.47 13.55
N ASN A 86 -10.72 4.51 14.86
CA ASN A 86 -11.46 3.57 15.71
C ASN A 86 -11.24 2.09 15.35
N ARG A 87 -9.99 1.73 14.99
CA ARG A 87 -9.51 0.37 14.61
C ARG A 87 -9.97 -0.17 13.27
N THR A 88 -11.13 0.21 12.75
CA THR A 88 -11.75 -0.47 11.61
C THR A 88 -12.06 0.44 10.41
N THR A 89 -12.27 1.73 10.65
CA THR A 89 -12.57 2.69 9.57
C THR A 89 -11.29 3.10 8.85
N ILE A 90 -11.17 2.81 7.57
CA ILE A 90 -10.03 3.28 6.76
C ILE A 90 -10.27 4.73 6.35
N ARG A 91 -9.37 5.60 6.78
CA ARG A 91 -9.34 7.03 6.43
C ARG A 91 -8.09 7.33 5.60
N VAL A 92 -8.20 8.34 4.75
CA VAL A 92 -7.04 8.85 4.00
C VAL A 92 -6.96 10.36 4.17
N LEU A 93 -5.78 10.82 4.58
CA LEU A 93 -5.41 12.22 4.74
C LEU A 93 -4.54 12.66 3.57
N ASN A 94 -4.92 13.74 2.89
CA ASN A 94 -4.09 14.38 1.89
C ASN A 94 -3.10 15.32 2.57
N LEU A 95 -1.80 15.08 2.40
CA LEU A 95 -0.74 15.81 3.12
C LEU A 95 -0.68 17.30 2.76
N LYS A 96 -1.07 17.67 1.54
CA LYS A 96 -1.04 19.06 1.08
C LYS A 96 -2.26 19.85 1.54
N SER A 97 -3.46 19.32 1.31
CA SER A 97 -4.72 20.01 1.65
C SER A 97 -5.14 19.81 3.09
N LYS A 98 -4.58 18.81 3.78
CA LYS A 98 -4.98 18.34 5.12
C LYS A 98 -6.44 17.82 5.18
N ALA A 99 -7.05 17.62 4.03
CA ALA A 99 -8.40 17.03 3.96
C ALA A 99 -8.34 15.53 4.29
N VAL A 100 -9.30 15.07 5.09
CA VAL A 100 -9.47 13.67 5.46
C VAL A 100 -10.76 13.14 4.84
N ARG A 101 -10.72 11.94 4.25
CA ARG A 101 -11.89 11.25 3.70
C ARG A 101 -12.00 9.84 4.23
N THR A 102 -13.20 9.31 4.29
CA THR A 102 -13.45 7.89 4.56
C THR A 102 -13.29 7.09 3.26
N VAL A 103 -12.54 6.01 3.32
CA VAL A 103 -12.33 5.08 2.20
C VAL A 103 -13.16 3.82 2.39
N MET A 104 -13.16 3.26 3.60
CA MET A 104 -14.03 2.14 3.98
C MET A 104 -14.61 2.39 5.37
N ASP A 105 -15.93 2.26 5.49
CA ASP A 105 -16.64 2.37 6.76
C ASP A 105 -16.31 1.17 7.67
N GLY A 106 -16.11 1.41 8.96
CA GLY A 106 -15.74 0.41 9.94
C GLY A 106 -16.77 -0.69 10.16
N LYS A 107 -18.02 -0.51 9.69
CA LYS A 107 -19.05 -1.56 9.73
C LYS A 107 -18.73 -2.80 8.88
N TYR A 108 -17.80 -2.66 7.91
CA TYR A 108 -17.35 -3.76 7.06
C TYR A 108 -16.15 -4.52 7.64
N GLU A 109 -15.77 -4.22 8.88
CA GLU A 109 -14.65 -4.86 9.54
C GLU A 109 -14.95 -5.07 11.03
N TYR A 110 -14.19 -5.96 11.67
CA TYR A 110 -14.28 -6.23 13.11
C TYR A 110 -12.88 -6.34 13.70
N SER A 111 -12.64 -5.68 14.81
CA SER A 111 -11.35 -5.70 15.52
C SER A 111 -11.53 -6.16 16.96
N TYR A 112 -10.69 -7.09 17.40
CA TYR A 112 -10.56 -7.51 18.79
C TYR A 112 -9.64 -6.62 19.59
N SER A 113 -8.57 -6.18 18.97
CA SER A 113 -7.50 -5.45 19.64
C SER A 113 -6.82 -4.47 18.70
N ASP A 114 -6.09 -3.50 19.27
CA ASP A 114 -5.29 -2.59 18.48
C ASP A 114 -4.23 -3.33 17.67
N GLY A 115 -4.16 -3.05 16.38
CA GLY A 115 -3.15 -3.61 15.48
C GLY A 115 -3.52 -4.94 14.83
N ASP A 116 -4.74 -5.46 15.06
CA ASP A 116 -5.21 -6.72 14.47
C ASP A 116 -5.80 -6.56 13.05
N GLN A 117 -5.89 -5.32 12.56
CA GLN A 117 -6.35 -5.04 11.22
C GLN A 117 -5.18 -4.91 10.25
N TRP A 118 -5.46 -5.24 8.99
CA TRP A 118 -4.48 -5.19 7.93
C TRP A 118 -5.07 -4.46 6.71
N TYR A 119 -4.25 -3.62 6.09
CA TYR A 119 -4.53 -3.01 4.79
C TYR A 119 -3.22 -2.67 4.08
N GLN A 120 -3.26 -2.52 2.77
CA GLN A 120 -2.09 -2.17 1.96
C GLN A 120 -2.48 -1.36 0.73
N TRP A 121 -1.76 -0.27 0.46
CA TRP A 121 -1.89 0.49 -0.76
C TRP A 121 -1.48 -0.32 -1.99
N SER A 122 -2.19 -0.11 -3.13
CA SER A 122 -1.70 -0.54 -4.43
C SER A 122 -0.48 0.27 -4.86
N PRO A 123 0.43 -0.29 -5.67
CA PRO A 123 1.63 0.43 -6.14
C PRO A 123 1.32 1.75 -6.87
N ASP A 124 0.16 1.85 -7.52
CA ASP A 124 -0.29 3.06 -8.23
C ASP A 124 -1.02 4.08 -7.33
N SER A 125 -1.12 3.82 -6.03
CA SER A 125 -1.79 4.68 -5.03
C SER A 125 -3.29 4.90 -5.25
N LYS A 126 -3.96 4.07 -6.06
CA LYS A 126 -5.39 4.25 -6.36
C LYS A 126 -6.30 3.34 -5.57
N TRP A 127 -5.77 2.25 -5.06
CA TRP A 127 -6.54 1.21 -4.39
C TRP A 127 -5.90 0.81 -3.06
N ILE A 128 -6.72 0.22 -2.20
CA ILE A 128 -6.29 -0.38 -0.94
C ILE A 128 -6.84 -1.81 -0.90
N LEU A 129 -5.96 -2.80 -0.65
CA LEU A 129 -6.35 -4.14 -0.23
C LEU A 129 -6.56 -4.13 1.29
N THR A 130 -7.62 -4.80 1.75
CA THR A 130 -7.93 -4.89 3.18
C THR A 130 -8.74 -6.14 3.49
N ASN A 131 -8.82 -6.47 4.77
CA ASN A 131 -9.82 -7.42 5.25
C ASN A 131 -11.23 -6.85 5.08
N TYR A 132 -12.20 -7.74 4.91
CA TYR A 132 -13.58 -7.36 4.65
C TYR A 132 -14.54 -8.41 5.23
N ILE A 133 -15.55 -7.96 5.98
CA ILE A 133 -16.63 -8.82 6.41
C ILE A 133 -17.66 -8.89 5.26
N GLY A 134 -17.46 -9.92 4.41
CA GLY A 134 -18.37 -10.19 3.30
C GLY A 134 -19.50 -11.12 3.70
N ILE A 135 -19.49 -12.33 3.14
CA ILE A 135 -20.54 -13.34 3.31
C ILE A 135 -20.35 -14.15 4.61
N GLY A 136 -19.08 -14.40 4.98
CA GLY A 136 -18.73 -15.37 6.04
C GLY A 136 -18.82 -14.86 7.48
N GLY A 137 -19.00 -13.55 7.68
CA GLY A 137 -19.00 -12.94 9.02
C GLY A 137 -17.60 -12.65 9.58
N TRP A 138 -17.55 -12.23 10.83
CA TRP A 138 -16.35 -11.66 11.47
C TRP A 138 -15.15 -12.62 11.58
N ASN A 139 -15.38 -13.91 11.65
CA ASN A 139 -14.34 -14.95 11.77
C ASN A 139 -13.96 -15.61 10.43
N ASN A 140 -14.69 -15.31 9.36
CA ASN A 140 -14.40 -15.77 8.00
C ASN A 140 -14.36 -14.53 7.09
N LYS A 141 -13.29 -13.76 7.22
CA LYS A 141 -13.12 -12.53 6.46
C LYS A 141 -12.74 -12.83 5.02
N ASP A 142 -13.19 -11.98 4.13
CA ASP A 142 -12.74 -11.92 2.74
C ASP A 142 -11.63 -10.88 2.57
N VAL A 143 -11.02 -10.86 1.39
CA VAL A 143 -10.15 -9.78 0.94
C VAL A 143 -10.94 -8.86 0.02
N ALA A 144 -10.93 -7.56 0.32
CA ALA A 144 -11.52 -6.55 -0.55
C ALA A 144 -10.51 -5.61 -1.17
N LEU A 145 -10.87 -5.10 -2.35
CA LEU A 145 -10.22 -4.01 -3.04
C LEU A 145 -11.11 -2.76 -2.92
N VAL A 146 -10.57 -1.70 -2.33
CA VAL A 146 -11.30 -0.48 -2.04
C VAL A 146 -10.69 0.68 -2.82
N ASN A 147 -11.53 1.48 -3.48
CA ASN A 147 -11.06 2.66 -4.20
C ASN A 147 -10.59 3.74 -3.20
N ALA A 148 -9.33 4.12 -3.29
CA ALA A 148 -8.71 5.06 -2.35
C ALA A 148 -9.25 6.50 -2.47
N SER A 149 -10.03 6.82 -3.50
CA SER A 149 -10.70 8.13 -3.62
C SER A 149 -11.82 8.34 -2.61
N GLY A 150 -12.32 7.26 -1.98
CA GLY A 150 -13.44 7.32 -1.05
C GLY A 150 -14.80 7.49 -1.73
N ASN A 151 -14.94 7.03 -2.96
CA ASN A 151 -16.20 7.05 -3.71
C ASN A 151 -17.19 5.94 -3.30
N GLY A 152 -16.82 5.10 -2.31
CA GLY A 152 -17.65 3.99 -1.83
C GLY A 152 -17.53 2.70 -2.65
N GLU A 153 -16.64 2.65 -3.64
CA GLU A 153 -16.42 1.48 -4.49
C GLU A 153 -15.60 0.43 -3.72
N ILE A 154 -16.22 -0.71 -3.43
CA ILE A 154 -15.63 -1.85 -2.73
C ILE A 154 -15.88 -3.10 -3.56
N HIS A 155 -14.82 -3.83 -3.90
CA HIS A 155 -14.90 -5.11 -4.57
C HIS A 155 -14.45 -6.21 -3.62
N ASN A 156 -15.36 -7.12 -3.26
CA ASN A 156 -14.99 -8.35 -2.57
C ASN A 156 -14.28 -9.27 -3.58
N LEU A 157 -13.01 -9.58 -3.35
CA LEU A 157 -12.18 -10.33 -4.31
C LEU A 157 -12.25 -11.84 -4.09
N THR A 158 -12.53 -12.29 -2.89
CA THR A 158 -12.45 -13.72 -2.57
C THR A 158 -13.80 -14.38 -2.44
N GLU A 159 -14.85 -13.66 -2.06
CA GLU A 159 -16.26 -14.07 -1.98
C GLU A 159 -16.43 -15.49 -1.46
N SER A 160 -15.77 -15.83 -0.37
CA SER A 160 -15.72 -17.18 0.15
C SER A 160 -16.32 -17.27 1.54
N GLY A 161 -16.81 -18.44 1.93
CA GLY A 161 -17.20 -18.71 3.31
C GLY A 161 -16.03 -19.16 4.18
N TYR A 162 -14.81 -18.94 3.74
CA TYR A 162 -13.57 -19.33 4.39
C TYR A 162 -12.87 -18.12 5.00
N SER A 163 -11.79 -18.35 5.74
CA SER A 163 -10.98 -17.27 6.29
C SER A 163 -9.90 -16.90 5.28
N ASP A 164 -10.08 -15.77 4.61
CA ASP A 164 -9.15 -15.20 3.65
C ASP A 164 -8.48 -13.95 4.25
N GLY A 165 -7.17 -13.80 4.11
CA GLY A 165 -6.47 -12.67 4.69
C GLY A 165 -5.00 -12.52 4.28
N ASN A 166 -4.31 -11.58 4.91
CA ASN A 166 -2.90 -11.31 4.69
C ASN A 166 -2.52 -11.08 3.21
N ALA A 167 -3.45 -10.54 2.42
CA ALA A 167 -3.24 -10.32 1.01
C ALA A 167 -2.12 -9.31 0.76
N LYS A 168 -1.32 -9.55 -0.28
CA LYS A 168 -0.20 -8.70 -0.68
C LYS A 168 -0.19 -8.51 -2.17
N TRP A 169 0.13 -7.30 -2.61
CA TRP A 169 0.42 -7.02 -3.99
C TRP A 169 1.71 -7.71 -4.43
N VAL A 170 1.69 -8.31 -5.60
CA VAL A 170 2.85 -8.88 -6.27
C VAL A 170 2.86 -8.47 -7.75
N LEU A 171 3.98 -8.69 -8.44
CA LEU A 171 4.15 -8.37 -9.86
C LEU A 171 3.75 -6.91 -10.20
N ASP A 172 4.26 -5.96 -9.40
CA ASP A 172 4.00 -4.52 -9.56
C ASP A 172 2.50 -4.17 -9.59
N GLY A 173 1.70 -4.87 -8.77
CA GLY A 173 0.25 -4.65 -8.68
C GLY A 173 -0.59 -5.39 -9.71
N LYS A 174 0.01 -6.22 -10.55
CA LYS A 174 -0.70 -7.03 -11.55
C LYS A 174 -1.35 -8.28 -10.97
N ALA A 175 -0.96 -8.66 -9.76
CA ALA A 175 -1.54 -9.77 -9.03
C ALA A 175 -1.53 -9.51 -7.52
N MET A 176 -2.33 -10.28 -6.78
CA MET A 176 -2.24 -10.42 -5.33
C MET A 176 -2.02 -11.87 -4.95
N ILE A 177 -1.37 -12.09 -3.80
CA ILE A 177 -1.35 -13.36 -3.09
C ILE A 177 -2.08 -13.19 -1.77
N TRP A 178 -2.72 -14.24 -1.27
CA TRP A 178 -3.37 -14.23 0.04
C TRP A 178 -3.37 -15.61 0.67
N GLU A 179 -3.65 -15.67 1.97
CA GLU A 179 -3.84 -16.88 2.72
C GLU A 179 -5.31 -17.27 2.77
N SER A 180 -5.63 -18.56 2.64
CA SER A 180 -6.99 -19.08 2.76
C SER A 180 -7.01 -20.48 3.38
N ASP A 181 -7.94 -20.73 4.28
CA ASP A 181 -8.16 -22.07 4.87
C ASP A 181 -9.14 -22.95 4.08
N ARG A 182 -9.44 -22.56 2.83
CA ARG A 182 -10.48 -23.23 2.00
C ARG A 182 -10.15 -24.66 1.60
N ALA A 183 -8.88 -25.05 1.54
CA ALA A 183 -8.42 -26.38 1.17
C ALA A 183 -7.71 -27.10 2.32
N GLY A 184 -7.33 -26.38 3.39
CA GLY A 184 -6.65 -26.95 4.54
C GLY A 184 -7.59 -27.54 5.59
N PHE A 185 -7.00 -28.16 6.60
CA PHE A 185 -7.74 -28.61 7.77
C PHE A 185 -8.33 -27.42 8.53
N ARG A 186 -9.62 -27.51 8.88
CA ARG A 186 -10.33 -26.49 9.65
C ARG A 186 -10.76 -27.01 11.00
N SER A 187 -10.32 -26.32 12.04
CA SER A 187 -10.85 -26.51 13.37
C SER A 187 -12.12 -25.68 13.60
N HIS A 188 -12.72 -25.81 14.78
CA HIS A 188 -13.89 -25.04 15.16
C HIS A 188 -13.65 -23.51 15.02
N GLY A 189 -14.51 -22.84 14.27
CA GLY A 189 -14.45 -21.39 14.07
C GLY A 189 -13.18 -20.90 13.35
N SER A 190 -12.57 -21.74 12.52
CA SER A 190 -11.29 -21.46 11.83
C SER A 190 -10.09 -21.20 12.77
N TRP A 191 -10.20 -21.50 14.04
CA TRP A 191 -9.11 -21.37 15.00
C TRP A 191 -8.16 -22.56 14.87
N GLY A 192 -6.88 -22.27 14.53
CA GLY A 192 -5.88 -23.29 14.25
C GLY A 192 -6.10 -24.01 12.91
N ALA A 193 -6.80 -23.38 11.97
CA ALA A 193 -6.93 -23.88 10.62
C ALA A 193 -5.57 -23.84 9.90
N GLU A 194 -5.35 -24.80 8.99
CA GLU A 194 -4.21 -24.78 8.07
C GLU A 194 -4.59 -23.92 6.85
N ALA A 195 -3.75 -22.97 6.52
CA ALA A 195 -3.97 -22.07 5.39
C ALA A 195 -2.96 -22.32 4.28
N ASP A 196 -3.43 -22.28 3.05
CA ASP A 196 -2.62 -22.31 1.83
C ASP A 196 -2.49 -20.91 1.24
N ILE A 197 -1.51 -20.74 0.35
CA ILE A 197 -1.29 -19.48 -0.39
C ILE A 197 -1.95 -19.58 -1.76
N TYR A 198 -2.74 -18.59 -2.07
CA TYR A 198 -3.43 -18.42 -3.36
C TYR A 198 -2.89 -17.19 -4.08
N ILE A 199 -3.05 -17.18 -5.42
CA ILE A 199 -2.72 -16.03 -6.26
C ILE A 199 -3.90 -15.70 -7.17
N MET A 200 -4.18 -14.40 -7.30
CA MET A 200 -5.16 -13.84 -8.25
C MET A 200 -4.45 -12.83 -9.14
N PHE A 201 -4.65 -12.95 -10.46
CA PHE A 201 -4.12 -12.02 -11.44
C PHE A 201 -5.20 -11.00 -11.83
N PHE A 202 -4.83 -9.72 -11.85
CA PHE A 202 -5.66 -8.62 -12.35
C PHE A 202 -5.36 -8.29 -13.81
N ASP A 203 -4.29 -8.86 -14.36
CA ASP A 203 -3.76 -8.61 -15.69
C ASP A 203 -3.48 -9.95 -16.38
N LEU A 204 -4.08 -10.16 -17.57
CA LEU A 204 -3.96 -11.40 -18.31
C LEU A 204 -2.54 -11.62 -18.86
N ASP A 205 -1.86 -10.55 -19.29
CA ASP A 205 -0.49 -10.66 -19.78
C ASP A 205 0.46 -11.13 -18.66
N ALA A 206 0.24 -10.64 -17.44
CA ALA A 206 1.00 -11.10 -16.28
C ALA A 206 0.73 -12.58 -15.96
N TYR A 207 -0.51 -13.04 -16.11
CA TYR A 207 -0.88 -14.45 -15.97
C TYR A 207 -0.22 -15.31 -17.03
N ASP A 208 -0.27 -14.90 -18.29
CA ASP A 208 0.34 -15.64 -19.39
C ASP A 208 1.86 -15.77 -19.22
N ARG A 209 2.54 -14.68 -18.85
CA ARG A 209 3.98 -14.69 -18.52
C ARG A 209 4.31 -15.59 -17.32
N PHE A 210 3.47 -15.58 -16.30
CA PHE A 210 3.66 -16.43 -15.11
C PHE A 210 3.62 -17.94 -15.46
N ARG A 211 2.87 -18.32 -16.49
CA ARG A 211 2.75 -19.71 -16.96
C ARG A 211 3.85 -20.16 -17.90
N MET A 212 4.64 -19.22 -18.44
CA MET A 212 5.71 -19.53 -19.39
C MET A 212 6.86 -20.26 -18.70
N SER A 213 7.51 -21.17 -19.43
CA SER A 213 8.81 -21.69 -19.07
C SER A 213 9.87 -20.58 -19.12
N LYS A 214 11.04 -20.82 -18.53
CA LYS A 214 12.14 -19.85 -18.59
C LYS A 214 12.58 -19.55 -20.03
N GLU A 215 12.55 -20.55 -20.88
CA GLU A 215 12.93 -20.47 -22.29
C GLU A 215 11.92 -19.62 -23.08
N GLU A 216 10.62 -19.85 -22.88
CA GLU A 216 9.56 -19.05 -23.52
C GLU A 216 9.61 -17.60 -23.08
N LEU A 217 9.81 -17.34 -21.78
CA LEU A 217 9.92 -15.98 -21.24
C LEU A 217 11.15 -15.25 -21.82
N ALA A 218 12.30 -15.92 -21.91
CA ALA A 218 13.50 -15.35 -22.49
C ALA A 218 13.32 -14.98 -23.97
N LEU A 219 12.66 -15.83 -24.74
CA LEU A 219 12.35 -15.55 -26.16
C LEU A 219 11.41 -14.35 -26.31
N LEU A 220 10.41 -14.25 -25.45
CA LEU A 220 9.47 -13.12 -25.44
C LEU A 220 10.21 -11.81 -25.13
N GLU A 221 11.03 -11.79 -24.07
CA GLU A 221 11.81 -10.61 -23.66
C GLU A 221 12.80 -10.16 -24.76
N ASP A 222 13.44 -11.10 -25.46
CA ASP A 222 14.33 -10.79 -26.59
C ASP A 222 13.57 -10.19 -27.78
N SER A 223 12.35 -10.68 -28.04
CA SER A 223 11.51 -10.10 -29.09
C SER A 223 11.06 -8.69 -28.75
N GLU A 224 10.64 -8.44 -27.52
CA GLU A 224 10.22 -7.12 -27.03
C GLU A 224 11.37 -6.09 -27.05
N LYS A 225 12.58 -6.52 -26.69
CA LYS A 225 13.77 -5.65 -26.79
C LYS A 225 14.04 -5.22 -28.24
N LYS A 226 13.99 -6.17 -29.19
CA LYS A 226 14.17 -5.89 -30.61
C LYS A 226 13.11 -4.93 -31.16
N ASP A 227 11.88 -5.07 -30.73
CA ASP A 227 10.79 -4.19 -31.17
C ASP A 227 10.88 -2.79 -30.58
N LYS A 228 11.32 -2.65 -29.32
CA LYS A 228 11.63 -1.36 -28.71
C LYS A 228 12.78 -0.66 -29.44
N GLU A 229 13.88 -1.35 -29.73
CA GLU A 229 15.03 -0.79 -30.47
C GLU A 229 14.59 -0.29 -31.85
N LYS A 230 13.78 -1.05 -32.57
CA LYS A 230 13.24 -0.66 -33.88
C LYS A 230 12.31 0.56 -33.81
N SER A 231 11.51 0.67 -32.75
CA SER A 231 10.61 1.83 -32.54
C SER A 231 11.41 3.10 -32.22
N GLU A 232 12.43 3.00 -31.36
CA GLU A 232 13.31 4.12 -31.05
C GLU A 232 14.14 4.59 -32.26
N GLU A 233 14.61 3.66 -33.11
CA GLU A 233 15.31 4.02 -34.34
C GLU A 233 14.40 4.74 -35.33
N LYS A 234 13.14 4.33 -35.46
CA LYS A 234 12.14 5.01 -36.29
C LYS A 234 11.85 6.43 -35.79
N GLU A 235 11.63 6.61 -34.49
CA GLU A 235 11.39 7.93 -33.90
C GLU A 235 12.60 8.87 -34.10
N LYS A 236 13.83 8.36 -33.92
CA LYS A 236 15.05 9.13 -34.18
C LYS A 236 15.22 9.49 -35.65
N ALA A 237 14.79 8.62 -36.57
CA ALA A 237 14.84 8.88 -38.01
C ALA A 237 13.82 9.94 -38.46
N ASP A 238 12.62 9.90 -37.88
CA ASP A 238 11.56 10.88 -38.19
C ASP A 238 11.89 12.26 -37.58
N HIS A 239 12.41 12.31 -36.37
CA HIS A 239 12.91 13.58 -35.79
C HIS A 239 14.05 14.21 -36.59
N LYS A 240 14.93 13.41 -37.26
CA LYS A 240 15.98 13.92 -38.14
C LYS A 240 15.42 14.44 -39.45
N LYS A 241 14.31 13.90 -39.96
CA LYS A 241 13.65 14.38 -41.17
C LYS A 241 12.91 15.72 -40.95
N ASP A 242 12.31 15.91 -39.80
CA ASP A 242 11.62 17.15 -39.46
C ASP A 242 12.59 18.33 -39.25
N LYS A 243 13.70 18.08 -38.56
CA LYS A 243 14.74 19.10 -38.41
C LYS A 243 15.41 19.51 -39.73
N LYS A 244 15.42 18.64 -40.77
CA LYS A 244 15.92 18.98 -42.10
C LYS A 244 14.91 19.76 -42.95
N LYS A 245 13.62 19.70 -42.63
CA LYS A 245 12.58 20.49 -43.30
C LYS A 245 12.55 21.93 -42.79
N ASP A 246 12.76 22.16 -41.52
CA ASP A 246 12.77 23.48 -40.89
C ASP A 246 14.06 24.30 -41.23
N SER A 247 15.16 23.64 -41.58
CA SER A 247 16.41 24.32 -41.98
C SER A 247 16.46 24.70 -43.47
N LYS A 248 15.39 24.45 -44.24
CA LYS A 248 15.29 24.80 -45.67
C LYS A 248 14.18 25.82 -45.96
N LYS A 249 13.61 26.47 -44.95
CA LYS A 249 12.81 27.68 -45.04
C LYS A 249 13.60 28.85 -44.44
#